data_af6aeb67f311b217518705457acb9de4
#
_entry.id   af6aeb67f311b217518705457acb9de4
#
_cell.length_a   1.000
_cell.length_b   1.000
_cell.length_c   1.000
_cell.angle_alpha   90.00
_cell.angle_beta   90.00
_cell.angle_gamma   90.00
#
_symmetry.space_group_name_H-M   'P 1'
#
loop_
_entity.id
_entity.type
_entity.pdbx_description
1 polymer ?
#
loop_
_entity_poly.entity_id
_entity_poly.type
_entity_poly.pdbx_seq_one_letter_code
_entity_poly.pdbx_strand_id
1 'polypeptide(L)'
;MPFNQRADFFYEQLGLTFDQREEFFVFNQEFNQDARLITEEMNSLRHTMIKEMSSSDPDTSKLGKICTDIGILHSQLKLATVDYYLKMKGSCDKDQQKLLNELFLRMLNSDGTLEQIRPHYGRRNDGRGMGRGRQNRNLPMFN
;
A
#
# COMPACT_ATOMS: atom_id res chain seq x y z
N MET A 1 1.15 7.79 6.68
CA MET A 1 0.95 7.38 8.07
C MET A 1 2.21 6.78 8.64
N PRO A 2 2.71 7.33 9.74
CA PRO A 2 3.87 6.74 10.38
C PRO A 2 3.61 5.29 10.76
N PHE A 3 4.59 4.46 10.61
CA PHE A 3 4.35 3.05 10.89
C PHE A 3 4.13 2.77 12.37
N ASN A 4 4.54 3.67 13.25
CA ASN A 4 4.21 3.52 14.66
C ASN A 4 2.69 3.57 14.87
N GLN A 5 2.02 4.45 14.14
CA GLN A 5 0.56 4.54 14.23
C GLN A 5 -0.11 3.28 13.70
N ARG A 6 0.48 2.68 12.67
CA ARG A 6 -0.06 1.43 12.15
C ARG A 6 0.07 0.32 13.19
N ALA A 7 1.22 0.25 13.84
CA ALA A 7 1.43 -0.75 14.88
C ALA A 7 0.46 -0.54 16.04
N ASP A 8 0.29 0.72 16.47
CA ASP A 8 -0.63 1.05 17.55
C ASP A 8 -2.05 0.65 17.19
N PHE A 9 -2.45 0.84 15.95
CA PHE A 9 -3.77 0.46 15.48
C PHE A 9 -4.02 -1.03 15.73
N PHE A 10 -3.07 -1.88 15.33
CA PHE A 10 -3.22 -3.31 15.55
C PHE A 10 -3.20 -3.66 17.04
N TYR A 11 -2.38 -3.00 17.81
CA TYR A 11 -2.32 -3.26 19.25
C TYR A 11 -3.69 -3.07 19.89
N GLU A 12 -4.34 -1.99 19.56
CA GLU A 12 -5.63 -1.67 20.17
C GLU A 12 -6.74 -2.58 19.66
N GLN A 13 -6.77 -2.80 18.36
CA GLN A 13 -7.85 -3.56 17.76
C GLN A 13 -7.82 -5.03 18.14
N LEU A 14 -6.63 -5.59 18.32
CA LEU A 14 -6.49 -7.02 18.59
C LEU A 14 -6.31 -7.35 20.07
N GLY A 15 -6.12 -6.35 20.92
CA GLY A 15 -5.91 -6.61 22.34
C GLY A 15 -4.66 -7.43 22.59
N LEU A 16 -3.57 -7.04 21.99
CA LEU A 16 -2.33 -7.81 22.07
C LEU A 16 -1.71 -7.78 23.45
N THR A 17 -1.10 -8.89 23.85
CA THR A 17 -0.27 -8.91 25.05
C THR A 17 1.00 -8.11 24.81
N PHE A 18 1.76 -7.89 25.89
CA PHE A 18 3.01 -7.16 25.78
C PHE A 18 3.98 -7.88 24.82
N ASP A 19 4.13 -9.19 24.99
CA ASP A 19 5.02 -9.95 24.11
C ASP A 19 4.59 -9.89 22.66
N GLN A 20 3.28 -9.97 22.42
CA GLN A 20 2.76 -9.86 21.05
C GLN A 20 3.03 -8.48 20.47
N ARG A 21 2.92 -7.45 21.29
CA ARG A 21 3.22 -6.09 20.81
C ARG A 21 4.66 -5.98 20.35
N GLU A 22 5.57 -6.59 21.08
CA GLU A 22 6.97 -6.55 20.69
C GLU A 22 7.20 -7.26 19.36
N GLU A 23 6.57 -8.42 19.19
CA GLU A 23 6.68 -9.15 17.93
C GLU A 23 6.07 -8.34 16.77
N PHE A 24 4.90 -7.79 16.99
CA PHE A 24 4.25 -6.99 15.95
C PHE A 24 5.08 -5.76 15.59
N PHE A 25 5.74 -5.19 16.58
CA PHE A 25 6.61 -4.04 16.30
C PHE A 25 7.71 -4.44 15.32
N VAL A 26 8.34 -5.58 15.53
CA VAL A 26 9.40 -6.07 14.65
C VAL A 26 8.83 -6.36 13.25
N PHE A 27 7.70 -7.06 13.17
CA PHE A 27 7.06 -7.35 11.89
C PHE A 27 6.73 -6.06 11.14
N ASN A 28 6.23 -5.08 11.87
CA ASN A 28 5.86 -3.80 11.29
C ASN A 28 7.07 -3.05 10.76
N GLN A 29 8.17 -3.09 11.49
CA GLN A 29 9.41 -2.46 11.03
C GLN A 29 9.93 -3.11 9.77
N GLU A 30 9.94 -4.43 9.74
CA GLU A 30 10.41 -5.16 8.57
C GLU A 30 9.56 -4.83 7.35
N PHE A 31 8.25 -4.84 7.53
CA PHE A 31 7.35 -4.52 6.43
C PHE A 31 7.55 -3.10 5.94
N ASN A 32 7.64 -2.15 6.85
CA ASN A 32 7.79 -0.75 6.45
C ASN A 32 9.10 -0.50 5.74
N GLN A 33 10.16 -1.17 6.15
CA GLN A 33 11.44 -1.04 5.50
C GLN A 33 11.37 -1.56 4.07
N ASP A 34 10.81 -2.76 3.89
CA ASP A 34 10.67 -3.36 2.57
C ASP A 34 9.75 -2.53 1.69
N ALA A 35 8.61 -2.13 2.23
CA ALA A 35 7.62 -1.37 1.47
C ALA A 35 8.19 -0.03 1.02
N ARG A 36 8.95 0.63 1.88
CA ARG A 36 9.54 1.92 1.53
C ARG A 36 10.53 1.78 0.38
N LEU A 37 11.41 0.78 0.47
CA LEU A 37 12.40 0.57 -0.58
C LEU A 37 11.74 0.27 -1.92
N ILE A 38 10.72 -0.58 -1.90
CA ILE A 38 9.99 -0.94 -3.11
C ILE A 38 9.27 0.29 -3.68
N THR A 39 8.63 1.06 -2.82
CA THR A 39 7.89 2.24 -3.25
C THR A 39 8.80 3.30 -3.83
N GLU A 40 9.96 3.49 -3.22
CA GLU A 40 10.94 4.45 -3.73
C GLU A 40 11.43 4.04 -5.12
N GLU A 41 11.66 2.76 -5.30
CA GLU A 41 12.10 2.27 -6.61
C GLU A 41 11.00 2.41 -7.65
N MET A 42 9.76 2.12 -7.28
CA MET A 42 8.62 2.32 -8.19
C MET A 42 8.47 3.77 -8.60
N ASN A 43 8.63 4.68 -7.64
CA ASN A 43 8.54 6.11 -7.93
C ASN A 43 9.63 6.54 -8.88
N SER A 44 10.83 6.03 -8.70
CA SER A 44 11.94 6.32 -9.59
C SER A 44 11.63 5.86 -11.01
N LEU A 45 11.08 4.66 -11.15
CA LEU A 45 10.71 4.13 -12.46
C LEU A 45 9.58 4.93 -13.09
N ARG A 46 8.61 5.38 -12.29
CA ARG A 46 7.54 6.23 -12.81
C ARG A 46 8.08 7.54 -13.36
N HIS A 47 9.05 8.13 -12.67
CA HIS A 47 9.69 9.34 -13.17
C HIS A 47 10.37 9.08 -14.50
N THR A 48 11.11 7.98 -14.59
CA THR A 48 11.78 7.62 -15.83
C THR A 48 10.77 7.38 -16.94
N MET A 49 9.66 6.73 -16.62
CA MET A 49 8.59 6.48 -17.58
C MET A 49 8.01 7.77 -18.14
N ILE A 50 7.70 8.70 -17.26
CA ILE A 50 7.12 9.99 -17.69
C ILE A 50 8.11 10.76 -18.55
N LYS A 51 9.37 10.72 -18.14
CA LYS A 51 10.42 11.41 -18.90
C LYS A 51 10.53 10.85 -20.31
N GLU A 52 10.48 9.54 -20.44
CA GLU A 52 10.55 8.90 -21.75
C GLU A 52 9.30 9.22 -22.56
N MET A 53 8.13 9.15 -21.93
CA MET A 53 6.86 9.44 -22.62
C MET A 53 6.83 10.83 -23.19
N SER A 54 7.44 11.79 -22.52
CA SER A 54 7.38 13.19 -22.91
C SER A 54 8.55 13.57 -23.82
N SER A 55 9.42 12.64 -24.19
CA SER A 55 10.49 12.94 -25.11
C SER A 55 9.92 13.10 -26.53
N SER A 56 10.73 13.67 -27.44
CA SER A 56 10.27 13.92 -28.79
C SER A 56 10.04 12.64 -29.60
N ASP A 57 10.72 11.56 -29.21
CA ASP A 57 10.61 10.29 -29.90
C ASP A 57 10.63 9.15 -28.87
N PRO A 58 9.50 8.92 -28.18
CA PRO A 58 9.47 7.94 -27.11
C PRO A 58 9.81 6.53 -27.59
N ASP A 59 10.67 5.88 -26.86
CA ASP A 59 11.08 4.51 -27.14
C ASP A 59 10.09 3.55 -26.48
N THR A 60 9.23 2.93 -27.28
CA THR A 60 8.19 2.06 -26.77
C THR A 60 8.74 0.78 -26.15
N SER A 61 9.89 0.29 -26.64
CA SER A 61 10.52 -0.88 -26.02
C SER A 61 10.99 -0.57 -24.62
N LYS A 62 11.60 0.59 -24.46
CA LYS A 62 12.06 1.05 -23.14
C LYS A 62 10.88 1.23 -22.20
N LEU A 63 9.81 1.84 -22.71
CA LEU A 63 8.60 2.04 -21.91
C LEU A 63 7.99 0.71 -21.48
N GLY A 64 7.96 -0.27 -22.38
CA GLY A 64 7.46 -1.59 -22.05
C GLY A 64 8.26 -2.25 -20.93
N LYS A 65 9.57 -2.11 -20.99
CA LYS A 65 10.42 -2.68 -19.94
C LYS A 65 10.17 -2.00 -18.60
N ILE A 66 10.06 -0.67 -18.61
CA ILE A 66 9.79 0.07 -17.37
C ILE A 66 8.48 -0.39 -16.77
N CYS A 67 7.44 -0.54 -17.59
CA CYS A 67 6.14 -0.99 -17.10
C CYS A 67 6.22 -2.39 -16.49
N THR A 68 6.97 -3.28 -17.12
CA THR A 68 7.17 -4.63 -16.59
C THR A 68 7.87 -4.57 -15.23
N ASP A 69 8.90 -3.74 -15.13
CA ASP A 69 9.64 -3.62 -13.88
C ASP A 69 8.76 -3.06 -12.76
N ILE A 70 7.92 -2.09 -13.06
CA ILE A 70 6.97 -1.57 -12.08
C ILE A 70 6.01 -2.68 -11.64
N GLY A 71 5.55 -3.49 -12.59
CA GLY A 71 4.67 -4.61 -12.26
C GLY A 71 5.32 -5.61 -11.32
N ILE A 72 6.60 -5.89 -11.54
CA ILE A 72 7.35 -6.79 -10.66
C ILE A 72 7.44 -6.20 -9.25
N LEU A 73 7.69 -4.91 -9.15
CA LEU A 73 7.78 -4.25 -7.85
C LEU A 73 6.42 -4.25 -7.13
N HIS A 74 5.33 -4.07 -7.87
CA HIS A 74 3.99 -4.20 -7.29
C HIS A 74 3.77 -5.60 -6.74
N SER A 75 4.21 -6.60 -7.46
CA SER A 75 4.11 -7.98 -6.99
C SER A 75 4.90 -8.18 -5.71
N GLN A 76 6.11 -7.62 -5.66
CA GLN A 76 6.94 -7.72 -4.46
C GLN A 76 6.30 -7.03 -3.27
N LEU A 77 5.63 -5.90 -3.49
CA LEU A 77 4.95 -5.20 -2.42
C LEU A 77 3.80 -6.04 -1.87
N LYS A 78 3.04 -6.68 -2.75
CA LYS A 78 1.97 -7.57 -2.31
C LYS A 78 2.51 -8.77 -1.54
N LEU A 79 3.62 -9.33 -1.98
CA LEU A 79 4.25 -10.43 -1.26
C LEU A 79 4.73 -9.99 0.12
N ALA A 80 5.28 -8.78 0.23
CA ALA A 80 5.68 -8.25 1.52
C ALA A 80 4.46 -8.11 2.44
N THR A 81 3.33 -7.70 1.90
CA THR A 81 2.09 -7.58 2.66
C THR A 81 1.61 -8.95 3.14
N VAL A 82 1.68 -9.96 2.28
CA VAL A 82 1.32 -11.32 2.66
C VAL A 82 2.23 -11.83 3.78
N ASP A 83 3.51 -11.60 3.65
CA ASP A 83 4.48 -12.03 4.65
C ASP A 83 4.18 -11.36 6.00
N TYR A 84 3.91 -10.08 5.98
CA TYR A 84 3.56 -9.31 7.17
C TYR A 84 2.31 -9.91 7.83
N TYR A 85 1.27 -10.17 7.03
CA TYR A 85 0.03 -10.76 7.54
C TYR A 85 0.30 -12.13 8.17
N LEU A 86 1.06 -12.98 7.50
CA LEU A 86 1.31 -14.32 7.99
C LEU A 86 2.12 -14.33 9.27
N LYS A 87 3.06 -13.41 9.40
CA LYS A 87 3.83 -13.29 10.64
C LYS A 87 2.94 -12.85 11.79
N MET A 88 2.09 -11.86 11.55
CA MET A 88 1.16 -11.41 12.58
C MET A 88 0.19 -12.53 12.96
N LYS A 89 -0.31 -13.23 11.96
CA LYS A 89 -1.24 -14.33 12.20
C LYS A 89 -0.61 -15.40 13.07
N GLY A 90 0.65 -15.73 12.81
CA GLY A 90 1.36 -16.75 13.57
C GLY A 90 1.56 -16.38 15.03
N SER A 91 1.49 -15.11 15.35
CA SER A 91 1.66 -14.61 16.70
C SER A 91 0.34 -14.46 17.44
N CYS A 92 -0.78 -14.69 16.78
CA CYS A 92 -2.12 -14.46 17.33
C CYS A 92 -2.79 -15.75 17.76
N ASP A 93 -3.67 -15.66 18.76
CA ASP A 93 -4.57 -16.78 19.07
C ASP A 93 -5.73 -16.77 18.07
N LYS A 94 -6.63 -17.73 18.20
CA LYS A 94 -7.70 -17.93 17.21
C LYS A 94 -8.64 -16.74 17.13
N ASP A 95 -9.00 -16.17 18.27
CA ASP A 95 -9.90 -15.01 18.28
C ASP A 95 -9.24 -13.80 17.66
N GLN A 96 -7.96 -13.62 17.98
CA GLN A 96 -7.19 -12.52 17.39
C GLN A 96 -7.02 -12.73 15.89
N GLN A 97 -6.87 -13.96 15.43
CA GLN A 97 -6.74 -14.24 14.00
C GLN A 97 -8.00 -13.82 13.24
N LYS A 98 -9.17 -14.06 13.83
CA LYS A 98 -10.42 -13.63 13.21
C LYS A 98 -10.45 -12.11 13.05
N LEU A 99 -10.09 -11.40 14.10
CA LEU A 99 -10.08 -9.94 14.05
C LEU A 99 -9.04 -9.43 13.05
N LEU A 100 -7.87 -10.04 13.05
CA LEU A 100 -6.81 -9.68 12.11
C LEU A 100 -7.29 -9.86 10.68
N ASN A 101 -7.97 -10.97 10.42
CA ASN A 101 -8.49 -11.28 9.10
C ASN A 101 -9.49 -10.21 8.65
N GLU A 102 -10.39 -9.82 9.55
CA GLU A 102 -11.38 -8.80 9.24
C GLU A 102 -10.74 -7.46 8.95
N LEU A 103 -9.72 -7.11 9.72
CA LEU A 103 -9.02 -5.85 9.52
C LEU A 103 -8.35 -5.82 8.16
N PHE A 104 -7.66 -6.90 7.79
CA PHE A 104 -6.99 -6.96 6.50
C PHE A 104 -7.97 -6.95 5.34
N LEU A 105 -9.11 -7.64 5.49
CA LEU A 105 -10.12 -7.62 4.44
C LEU A 105 -10.63 -6.20 4.19
N ARG A 106 -10.88 -5.46 5.25
CA ARG A 106 -11.33 -4.09 5.09
C ARG A 106 -10.28 -3.21 4.43
N MET A 107 -9.04 -3.40 4.82
CA MET A 107 -7.94 -2.63 4.27
C MET A 107 -7.74 -2.92 2.79
N LEU A 108 -7.71 -4.20 2.43
CA LEU A 108 -7.48 -4.58 1.04
C LEU A 108 -8.63 -4.19 0.14
N ASN A 109 -9.85 -4.22 0.67
CA ASN A 109 -11.02 -3.84 -0.11
C ASN A 109 -11.05 -2.36 -0.43
N SER A 110 -10.46 -1.54 0.43
CA SER A 110 -10.55 -0.11 0.18
C SER A 110 -9.55 0.35 -0.88
N ASP A 111 -8.34 -0.18 -0.92
CA ASP A 111 -7.37 0.30 -1.89
C ASP A 111 -6.33 -0.71 -2.32
N GLY A 112 -6.39 -1.92 -1.78
CA GLY A 112 -5.51 -2.99 -2.22
C GLY A 112 -4.14 -3.04 -1.59
N THR A 113 -3.75 -2.07 -0.80
CA THR A 113 -2.44 -2.09 -0.14
C THR A 113 -2.53 -1.55 1.27
N LEU A 114 -1.64 -2.03 2.11
CA LEU A 114 -1.55 -1.56 3.48
C LEU A 114 -1.05 -0.14 3.58
N GLU A 115 -0.15 0.25 2.71
CA GLU A 115 0.42 1.57 2.84
C GLU A 115 -0.58 2.67 2.57
N GLN A 116 -1.66 2.39 1.91
CA GLN A 116 -2.66 3.39 1.62
C GLN A 116 -3.75 3.47 2.68
N ILE A 117 -3.64 2.70 3.71
CA ILE A 117 -4.61 2.73 4.78
C ILE A 117 -4.32 3.93 5.66
N ARG A 118 -5.29 4.84 5.70
CA ARG A 118 -5.19 6.04 6.50
C ARG A 118 -6.37 6.09 7.43
N PRO A 119 -6.19 6.60 8.51
CA PRO A 119 -7.36 6.87 9.34
C PRO A 119 -8.31 7.73 8.55
N HIS A 120 -8.68 7.92 7.90
CA HIS A 120 -9.18 8.71 7.15
C HIS A 120 -9.52 9.64 6.95
N TYR A 121 -9.26 9.72 7.31
CA TYR A 121 -9.55 10.83 7.04
C TYR A 121 -9.84 11.23 5.85
N GLY A 122 -9.83 11.61 5.61
CA GLY A 122 -9.95 12.02 4.69
C GLY A 122 -10.65 11.75 3.69
N ARG A 123 -10.93 11.30 3.72
CA ARG A 123 -11.35 11.22 2.91
C ARG A 123 -12.39 11.64 2.62
N ARG A 124 -12.90 11.83 3.07
CA ARG A 124 -13.79 12.29 2.86
C ARG A 124 -14.03 13.26 2.21
N ASN A 125 -13.78 13.68 2.18
CA ASN A 125 -13.95 14.66 1.68
C ASN A 125 -13.98 14.76 0.55
N ASP A 126 -13.64 14.49 0.30
CA ASP A 126 -13.55 14.67 -0.75
C ASP A 126 -14.34 14.35 -1.50
N GLY A 127 -14.80 14.03 -1.35
CA GLY A 127 -15.45 13.79 -2.10
C GLY A 127 -16.30 14.52 -2.72
N ARG A 128 -16.63 15.07 -2.40
CA ARG A 128 -17.37 15.77 -2.90
C ARG A 128 -17.10 16.44 -3.87
N GLY A 129 -16.73 16.74 -3.85
CA GLY A 129 -16.36 17.43 -4.68
C GLY A 129 -16.29 16.98 -5.87
N MET A 130 -16.23 16.41 -5.87
CA MET A 130 -15.99 16.27 -6.83
C MET A 130 -16.59 16.05 -7.60
N GLY A 131 -17.09 16.02 -7.44
CA GLY A 131 -17.65 15.81 -8.10
C GLY A 131 -17.75 16.38 -9.16
N ARG A 132 -17.62 16.88 -9.17
CA ARG A 132 -17.60 17.38 -10.16
C ARG A 132 -16.93 17.12 -11.00
N GLY A 133 -16.45 16.91 -10.82
CA GLY A 133 -15.68 16.80 -11.51
C GLY A 133 -15.96 16.24 -12.61
N ARG A 134 -16.55 16.01 -12.96
CA ARG A 134 -16.72 15.63 -13.85
C ARG A 134 -16.43 16.12 -14.79
N GLN A 135 -16.26 16.59 -14.88
CA GLN A 135 -15.91 17.06 -15.81
C GLN A 135 -14.96 16.70 -16.34
N ASN A 136 -14.42 16.43 -16.01
CA ASN A 136 -13.45 16.14 -16.52
C ASN A 136 -13.48 15.20 -17.31
N ARG A 137 -14.10 14.80 -17.63
CA ARG A 137 -14.13 14.06 -18.42
C ARG A 137 -13.58 14.24 -19.52
N ASN A 138 -13.27 14.81 -19.73
CA ASN A 138 -12.67 15.02 -20.70
C ASN A 138 -11.50 14.66 -20.87
N LEU A 139 -10.94 14.54 -20.36
CA LEU A 139 -9.79 14.22 -20.51
C LEU A 139 -9.50 13.06 -20.78
N PRO A 140 -9.60 12.67 -21.22
CA PRO A 140 -9.41 11.59 -21.49
C PRO A 140 -8.44 10.94 -21.69
N MET A 141 -8.18 11.03 -21.77
CA MET A 141 -7.46 10.48 -22.08
C MET A 141 -6.71 9.77 -21.55
N PHE A 142 -6.47 9.51 -21.12
CA PHE A 142 -5.67 8.90 -20.68
C PHE A 142 -5.86 8.06 -19.92
N ASN A 143 -6.37 7.85 -19.79
CA ASN A 143 -6.39 7.17 -19.31
C ASN A 143 -6.03 6.50 -19.20
#